data_90ace56a25842c4de16374383249012c
#
_entry.id   90ace56a25842c4de16374383249012c
#
_cell.length_a   1.000
_cell.length_b   1.000
_cell.length_c   1.000
_cell.angle_alpha   90.00
_cell.angle_beta   90.00
_cell.angle_gamma   90.00
#
_symmetry.space_group_name_H-M   'P 1'
#
loop_
_entity.id
_entity.type
_entity.pdbx_description
1 polymer ?
#
loop_
_entity_poly.entity_id
_entity_poly.type
_entity_poly.pdbx_seq_one_letter_code
_entity_poly.pdbx_strand_id
1 'polypeptide(L)'
;MSRILVYKTIDIKNKSNYKTMANTFYERFGGVCPNFGNKLWYQGIISEVSTEDNEIIYYTDSFTTDYINNNFDILLYPMANIFSIEFSKGLIPITSFIKNLKIPVYIISCGVQANNYDDLENLVYTIGNVSKEFIKAVYNSGGDFALRGYFTAEFFKRLGFNDLNVVGCPSIFQCGPSIKITKKDVLFKDFKVAVNGKAEIALPVLKEYKSIFYDQEQLFNILYNNIFYSSVNAGIKGNIQWLKSSGFGFYFNDLILNDRIRLLADMWDWQHSLQNEGVCFSFGTRIHGNVMAILSGIPALIVNVDMRVKEMAEFYDIPNIEYSDVVNNLDTKNYIYKLYKKLDYTTFNKKFLEKYNAFNDFMVKKGIVKKLNTNNPYLNCSDGCYPKSAIVNAKKRANLIKKHKTMYSLLLKY
;
A
#
# COMPACT_ATOMS: atom_id res chain seq x y z
N MET A 1 26.51 16.50 4.57
CA MET A 1 25.35 15.69 4.97
C MET A 1 24.14 16.56 4.72
N SER A 2 23.25 16.13 3.83
CA SER A 2 21.99 16.86 3.55
C SER A 2 20.97 16.60 4.64
N ARG A 3 20.33 17.66 5.14
CA ARG A 3 19.25 17.56 6.11
C ARG A 3 17.91 17.51 5.38
N ILE A 4 17.33 16.32 5.31
CA ILE A 4 16.11 16.05 4.57
C ILE A 4 14.93 16.00 5.53
N LEU A 5 14.00 16.93 5.36
CA LEU A 5 12.72 16.90 6.07
C LEU A 5 11.73 16.01 5.30
N VAL A 6 11.18 15.01 5.97
CA VAL A 6 10.14 14.14 5.39
C VAL A 6 8.77 14.53 5.96
N TYR A 7 7.88 15.01 5.08
CA TYR A 7 6.59 15.58 5.47
C TYR A 7 5.55 14.49 5.75
N LYS A 8 4.89 14.61 6.90
CA LYS A 8 3.74 13.77 7.32
C LYS A 8 3.95 12.26 7.12
N THR A 9 5.12 11.77 7.47
CA THR A 9 5.35 10.32 7.55
C THR A 9 5.33 9.83 8.98
N ILE A 10 5.28 8.52 9.12
CA ILE A 10 5.36 7.83 10.40
C ILE A 10 6.83 7.61 10.71
N ASP A 11 7.24 7.87 11.93
CA ASP A 11 8.55 7.42 12.41
C ASP A 11 8.58 5.88 12.41
N ILE A 12 9.23 5.33 11.39
CA ILE A 12 9.33 3.90 11.17
C ILE A 12 10.41 3.28 12.08
N LYS A 13 11.33 4.10 12.62
CA LYS A 13 12.41 3.65 13.50
C LYS A 13 11.92 3.27 14.90
N ASN A 14 10.74 3.76 15.30
CA ASN A 14 10.21 3.49 16.63
C ASN A 14 9.50 2.14 16.66
N LYS A 15 10.28 1.07 16.86
CA LYS A 15 9.82 -0.33 16.96
C LYS A 15 9.19 -0.66 18.33
N SER A 16 8.81 0.35 19.13
CA SER A 16 8.12 0.10 20.37
C SER A 16 6.78 -0.58 20.05
N ASN A 17 6.61 -1.75 20.45
CA ASN A 17 5.53 -2.73 20.30
C ASN A 17 4.42 -2.41 19.25
N TYR A 18 3.79 -3.43 18.74
CA TYR A 18 2.68 -3.38 17.77
C TYR A 18 1.56 -2.38 18.13
N LYS A 19 1.25 -2.22 19.42
CA LYS A 19 0.25 -1.29 19.93
C LYS A 19 0.62 0.16 19.63
N THR A 20 1.84 0.55 19.94
CA THR A 20 2.33 1.92 19.69
C THR A 20 2.42 2.21 18.19
N MET A 21 2.88 1.25 17.40
CA MET A 21 2.92 1.35 15.94
C MET A 21 1.52 1.52 15.33
N ALA A 22 0.56 0.70 15.76
CA ALA A 22 -0.82 0.76 15.29
C ALA A 22 -1.51 2.05 15.73
N ASN A 23 -1.29 2.51 16.97
CA ASN A 23 -1.83 3.77 17.47
C ASN A 23 -1.26 4.98 16.73
N THR A 24 0.07 5.04 16.57
CA THR A 24 0.71 6.15 15.85
C THR A 24 0.22 6.22 14.41
N PHE A 25 0.00 5.08 13.78
CA PHE A 25 -0.54 5.02 12.43
C PHE A 25 -2.01 5.47 12.40
N TYR A 26 -2.82 5.01 13.37
CA TYR A 26 -4.23 5.35 13.51
C TYR A 26 -4.43 6.84 13.82
N GLU A 27 -3.71 7.39 14.79
CA GLU A 27 -3.79 8.79 15.19
C GLU A 27 -3.39 9.73 14.05
N ARG A 28 -2.35 9.39 13.30
CA ARG A 28 -1.84 10.22 12.20
C ARG A 28 -2.76 10.27 10.98
N PHE A 29 -3.58 9.25 10.77
CA PHE A 29 -4.58 9.22 9.71
C PHE A 29 -5.99 9.61 10.18
N GLY A 30 -6.09 10.36 11.28
CA GLY A 30 -7.34 10.98 11.76
C GLY A 30 -8.39 9.99 12.25
N GLY A 31 -7.97 8.86 12.79
CA GLY A 31 -8.89 7.86 13.34
C GLY A 31 -9.55 6.97 12.29
N VAL A 32 -9.16 7.08 11.03
CA VAL A 32 -9.58 6.16 9.96
C VAL A 32 -8.69 4.93 9.96
N CYS A 33 -9.24 3.77 9.61
CA CYS A 33 -8.48 2.52 9.53
C CYS A 33 -7.24 2.67 8.66
N PRO A 34 -6.04 2.46 9.22
CA PRO A 34 -4.81 2.59 8.47
C PRO A 34 -4.72 1.49 7.41
N ASN A 35 -4.36 1.87 6.19
CA ASN A 35 -3.93 0.91 5.17
C ASN A 35 -2.46 0.58 5.38
N PHE A 36 -2.16 -0.59 5.95
CA PHE A 36 -0.78 -1.04 6.19
C PHE A 36 0.03 -1.23 4.90
N GLY A 37 -0.62 -1.42 3.76
CA GLY A 37 0.05 -1.39 2.47
C GLY A 37 0.72 -0.04 2.18
N ASN A 38 0.18 1.06 2.71
CA ASN A 38 0.82 2.37 2.59
C ASN A 38 2.13 2.46 3.37
N LYS A 39 2.29 1.65 4.43
CA LYS A 39 3.56 1.58 5.16
C LYS A 39 4.70 1.11 4.25
N LEU A 40 4.44 0.18 3.34
CA LEU A 40 5.42 -0.29 2.35
C LEU A 40 5.98 0.85 1.49
N TRP A 41 5.10 1.73 1.05
CA TRP A 41 5.47 2.89 0.27
C TRP A 41 6.29 3.91 1.07
N TYR A 42 5.86 4.25 2.30
CA TYR A 42 6.62 5.16 3.17
C TYR A 42 7.99 4.59 3.56
N GLN A 43 8.03 3.30 3.93
CA GLN A 43 9.28 2.62 4.26
C GLN A 43 10.22 2.57 3.06
N GLY A 44 9.69 2.35 1.85
CA GLY A 44 10.48 2.39 0.63
C GLY A 44 11.23 3.71 0.52
N ILE A 45 10.53 4.85 0.52
CA ILE A 45 11.17 6.17 0.41
C ILE A 45 12.22 6.37 1.50
N ILE A 46 11.86 6.12 2.76
CA ILE A 46 12.77 6.40 3.87
C ILE A 46 14.00 5.51 3.84
N SER A 47 13.83 4.21 3.55
CA SER A 47 14.97 3.30 3.47
C SER A 47 15.91 3.65 2.34
N GLU A 48 15.38 4.04 1.18
CA GLU A 48 16.13 4.39 -0.01
C GLU A 48 16.95 5.68 0.14
N VAL A 49 16.42 6.67 0.89
CA VAL A 49 17.12 7.94 1.15
C VAL A 49 17.96 7.92 2.43
N SER A 50 17.87 6.89 3.26
CA SER A 50 18.67 6.73 4.48
C SER A 50 20.08 6.25 4.13
N THR A 51 20.91 7.17 3.69
CA THR A 51 22.32 6.99 3.35
C THR A 51 23.22 7.70 4.36
N GLU A 52 24.53 7.44 4.30
CA GLU A 52 25.51 8.13 5.16
C GLU A 52 25.60 9.63 4.87
N ASP A 53 25.17 10.05 3.68
CA ASP A 53 25.19 11.46 3.25
C ASP A 53 23.97 12.25 3.74
N ASN A 54 22.95 11.59 4.30
CA ASN A 54 21.65 12.21 4.63
C ASN A 54 21.29 12.08 6.11
N GLU A 55 20.86 13.17 6.69
CA GLU A 55 20.16 13.22 7.99
C GLU A 55 18.64 13.30 7.72
N ILE A 56 17.90 12.26 8.07
CA ILE A 56 16.44 12.20 7.87
C ILE A 56 15.72 12.66 9.12
N ILE A 57 14.92 13.71 8.99
CA ILE A 57 14.12 14.30 10.06
C ILE A 57 12.66 14.27 9.67
N TYR A 58 11.80 13.88 10.60
CA TYR A 58 10.34 13.80 10.35
C TYR A 58 9.67 15.10 10.76
N TYR A 59 8.78 15.59 9.88
CA TYR A 59 7.98 16.78 10.13
C TYR A 59 7.12 16.63 11.39
N THR A 60 7.08 17.70 12.19
CA THR A 60 6.15 17.87 13.30
C THR A 60 5.39 19.18 13.13
N ASP A 61 4.17 19.26 13.68
CA ASP A 61 3.34 20.47 13.60
C ASP A 61 3.91 21.66 14.38
N SER A 62 4.96 21.43 15.18
CA SER A 62 5.72 22.50 15.88
C SER A 62 6.71 23.24 14.97
N PHE A 63 7.02 22.72 13.77
CA PHE A 63 7.96 23.35 12.84
C PHE A 63 7.29 24.52 12.12
N THR A 64 7.78 25.72 12.37
CA THR A 64 7.38 26.90 11.59
C THR A 64 8.06 26.89 10.21
N THR A 65 7.52 27.62 9.26
CA THR A 65 8.11 27.78 7.92
C THR A 65 9.51 28.35 7.97
N ASP A 66 9.76 29.33 8.87
CA ASP A 66 11.09 29.92 9.06
C ASP A 66 12.07 28.90 9.63
N TYR A 67 11.63 28.09 10.59
CA TYR A 67 12.47 27.00 11.12
C TYR A 67 12.84 26.03 10.00
N ILE A 68 11.88 25.62 9.17
CA ILE A 68 12.13 24.72 8.04
C ILE A 68 13.14 25.33 7.06
N ASN A 69 12.94 26.57 6.64
CA ASN A 69 13.79 27.26 5.69
C ASN A 69 15.26 27.44 6.17
N ASN A 70 15.48 27.50 7.49
CA ASN A 70 16.80 27.73 8.05
C ASN A 70 17.52 26.44 8.48
N ASN A 71 16.81 25.31 8.54
CA ASN A 71 17.36 24.09 9.12
C ASN A 71 17.37 22.88 8.19
N PHE A 72 16.76 22.96 7.00
CA PHE A 72 16.69 21.85 6.07
C PHE A 72 17.11 22.25 4.66
N ASP A 73 17.67 21.30 3.92
CA ASP A 73 18.10 21.49 2.54
C ASP A 73 17.02 21.08 1.55
N ILE A 74 16.19 20.09 1.92
CA ILE A 74 15.19 19.48 1.04
C ILE A 74 13.95 19.10 1.85
N LEU A 75 12.77 19.31 1.27
CA LEU A 75 11.53 18.69 1.73
C LEU A 75 11.14 17.55 0.81
N LEU A 76 11.11 16.32 1.33
CA LEU A 76 10.46 15.19 0.68
C LEU A 76 9.00 15.11 1.13
N TYR A 77 8.10 15.11 0.17
CA TYR A 77 6.68 14.95 0.44
C TYR A 77 6.13 13.69 -0.25
N PRO A 78 6.05 12.56 0.47
CA PRO A 78 5.38 11.38 -0.02
C PRO A 78 3.90 11.65 -0.29
N MET A 79 3.44 11.44 -1.52
CA MET A 79 2.03 11.62 -1.92
C MET A 79 1.57 10.44 -2.77
N ALA A 80 0.45 9.80 -2.42
CA ALA A 80 -0.08 8.70 -3.20
C ALA A 80 -1.07 9.17 -4.27
N ASN A 81 -2.24 9.66 -3.87
CA ASN A 81 -3.40 9.90 -4.74
C ASN A 81 -4.08 11.24 -4.44
N ILE A 82 -3.29 12.28 -4.25
CA ILE A 82 -3.79 13.61 -3.91
C ILE A 82 -4.60 14.25 -5.06
N PHE A 83 -4.28 13.91 -6.31
CA PHE A 83 -5.02 14.35 -7.48
C PHE A 83 -6.28 13.51 -7.66
N SER A 84 -7.30 13.85 -6.88
CA SER A 84 -8.64 13.26 -6.95
C SER A 84 -9.68 14.31 -6.57
N ILE A 85 -10.92 14.10 -6.99
CA ILE A 85 -12.02 15.00 -6.61
C ILE A 85 -12.18 15.04 -5.09
N GLU A 86 -12.05 13.90 -4.43
CA GLU A 86 -12.19 13.75 -2.97
C GLU A 86 -11.11 14.53 -2.19
N PHE A 87 -9.84 14.43 -2.62
CA PHE A 87 -8.71 14.99 -1.85
C PHE A 87 -8.23 16.36 -2.36
N SER A 88 -8.75 16.85 -3.49
CA SER A 88 -8.29 18.09 -4.14
C SER A 88 -8.35 19.33 -3.23
N LYS A 89 -9.33 19.42 -2.33
CA LYS A 89 -9.42 20.51 -1.36
C LYS A 89 -8.21 20.58 -0.43
N GLY A 90 -7.57 19.45 -0.16
CA GLY A 90 -6.34 19.37 0.62
C GLY A 90 -5.12 19.99 -0.07
N LEU A 91 -5.16 20.17 -1.40
CA LEU A 91 -4.10 20.82 -2.14
C LEU A 91 -3.96 22.31 -1.80
N ILE A 92 -5.06 22.99 -1.44
CA ILE A 92 -5.05 24.44 -1.19
C ILE A 92 -4.11 24.80 -0.02
N PRO A 93 -4.29 24.24 1.21
CA PRO A 93 -3.40 24.56 2.32
C PRO A 93 -1.96 24.09 2.08
N ILE A 94 -1.77 22.97 1.39
CA ILE A 94 -0.44 22.46 1.06
C ILE A 94 0.25 23.39 0.06
N THR A 95 -0.47 23.88 -0.95
CA THR A 95 0.05 24.90 -1.91
C THR A 95 0.51 26.16 -1.20
N SER A 96 -0.32 26.65 -0.27
CA SER A 96 0.04 27.84 0.52
C SER A 96 1.30 27.61 1.38
N PHE A 97 1.40 26.42 2.01
CA PHE A 97 2.58 26.04 2.77
C PHE A 97 3.84 26.02 1.89
N ILE A 98 3.79 25.34 0.73
CA ILE A 98 4.92 25.22 -0.19
C ILE A 98 5.35 26.61 -0.74
N LYS A 99 4.42 27.49 -1.05
CA LYS A 99 4.73 28.87 -1.53
C LYS A 99 5.58 29.69 -0.55
N ASN A 100 5.60 29.35 0.73
CA ASN A 100 6.39 30.01 1.77
C ASN A 100 7.74 29.31 2.03
N LEU A 101 8.01 28.18 1.40
CA LEU A 101 9.28 27.47 1.53
C LEU A 101 10.33 28.07 0.59
N LYS A 102 11.59 28.13 1.07
CA LYS A 102 12.77 28.55 0.31
C LYS A 102 13.68 27.39 -0.05
N ILE A 103 13.28 26.16 0.31
CA ILE A 103 13.98 24.92 0.00
C ILE A 103 13.18 24.13 -1.06
N PRO A 104 13.85 23.32 -1.89
CA PRO A 104 13.16 22.51 -2.91
C PRO A 104 12.26 21.46 -2.27
N VAL A 105 11.07 21.29 -2.89
CA VAL A 105 10.05 20.33 -2.46
C VAL A 105 9.91 19.24 -3.50
N TYR A 106 10.22 17.99 -3.13
CA TYR A 106 10.07 16.84 -4.04
C TYR A 106 8.87 16.00 -3.65
N ILE A 107 7.94 15.85 -4.60
CA ILE A 107 6.74 15.03 -4.43
C ILE A 107 7.04 13.62 -4.97
N ILE A 108 7.07 12.64 -4.07
CA ILE A 108 7.48 11.27 -4.41
C ILE A 108 6.28 10.33 -4.49
N SER A 109 6.21 9.53 -5.57
CA SER A 109 5.17 8.53 -5.83
C SER A 109 3.77 9.11 -6.03
N CYS A 110 3.70 10.30 -6.61
CA CYS A 110 2.46 10.99 -6.89
C CYS A 110 1.64 10.25 -7.97
N GLY A 111 0.34 10.15 -7.73
CA GLY A 111 -0.60 9.52 -8.66
C GLY A 111 -1.96 10.19 -8.69
N VAL A 112 -2.66 10.01 -9.80
CA VAL A 112 -4.05 10.46 -10.01
C VAL A 112 -5.01 9.32 -9.65
N GLN A 113 -6.11 9.64 -8.99
CA GLN A 113 -7.16 8.68 -8.68
C GLN A 113 -8.34 8.85 -9.63
N ALA A 114 -8.59 7.83 -10.44
CA ALA A 114 -9.72 7.70 -11.34
C ALA A 114 -10.20 6.24 -11.36
N ASN A 115 -11.45 6.00 -11.73
CA ASN A 115 -11.96 4.64 -11.87
C ASN A 115 -11.50 4.01 -13.19
N ASN A 116 -11.49 4.80 -14.28
CA ASN A 116 -11.09 4.39 -15.61
C ASN A 116 -10.38 5.54 -16.34
N TYR A 117 -9.90 5.26 -17.56
CA TYR A 117 -9.19 6.23 -18.38
C TYR A 117 -10.07 7.40 -18.84
N ASP A 118 -11.36 7.15 -19.07
CA ASP A 118 -12.30 8.15 -19.58
C ASP A 118 -12.63 9.23 -18.55
N ASP A 119 -12.34 8.98 -17.25
CA ASP A 119 -12.49 9.97 -16.20
C ASP A 119 -11.50 11.15 -16.31
N LEU A 120 -10.47 11.04 -17.15
CA LEU A 120 -9.37 12.02 -17.22
C LEU A 120 -9.85 13.43 -17.56
N GLU A 121 -10.74 13.58 -18.56
CA GLU A 121 -11.29 14.87 -18.94
C GLU A 121 -12.10 15.53 -17.82
N ASN A 122 -12.93 14.74 -17.15
CA ASN A 122 -13.69 15.21 -16.00
C ASN A 122 -12.77 15.63 -14.83
N LEU A 123 -11.69 14.93 -14.60
CA LEU A 123 -10.69 15.31 -13.59
C LEU A 123 -10.01 16.62 -13.95
N VAL A 124 -9.57 16.78 -15.21
CA VAL A 124 -8.96 18.03 -15.70
C VAL A 124 -9.93 19.20 -15.53
N TYR A 125 -11.20 19.00 -15.88
CA TYR A 125 -12.24 20.04 -15.71
C TYR A 125 -12.47 20.38 -14.23
N THR A 126 -12.61 19.37 -13.37
CA THR A 126 -13.06 19.55 -11.99
C THR A 126 -11.97 20.03 -11.04
N ILE A 127 -10.76 19.50 -11.16
CA ILE A 127 -9.66 19.77 -10.24
C ILE A 127 -8.44 20.41 -10.91
N GLY A 128 -8.51 20.67 -12.22
CA GLY A 128 -7.35 21.15 -12.99
C GLY A 128 -6.76 22.46 -12.46
N ASN A 129 -7.57 23.44 -12.10
CA ASN A 129 -7.07 24.73 -11.62
C ASN A 129 -6.33 24.60 -10.28
N VAL A 130 -6.90 23.91 -9.30
CA VAL A 130 -6.23 23.71 -8.00
C VAL A 130 -4.97 22.86 -8.14
N SER A 131 -5.00 21.88 -9.04
CA SER A 131 -3.83 21.04 -9.36
C SER A 131 -2.72 21.84 -10.03
N LYS A 132 -3.04 22.71 -10.99
CA LYS A 132 -2.06 23.61 -11.63
C LYS A 132 -1.34 24.49 -10.62
N GLU A 133 -2.08 25.10 -9.70
CA GLU A 133 -1.50 25.96 -8.67
C GLU A 133 -0.55 25.20 -7.74
N PHE A 134 -0.92 23.99 -7.37
CA PHE A 134 -0.05 23.10 -6.57
C PHE A 134 1.22 22.71 -7.34
N ILE A 135 1.09 22.28 -8.60
CA ILE A 135 2.22 21.87 -9.44
C ILE A 135 3.19 23.05 -9.64
N LYS A 136 2.66 24.26 -9.96
CA LYS A 136 3.46 25.46 -10.06
C LYS A 136 4.21 25.81 -8.77
N ALA A 137 3.55 25.67 -7.61
CA ALA A 137 4.19 25.94 -6.32
C ALA A 137 5.37 25.01 -6.06
N VAL A 138 5.25 23.73 -6.40
CA VAL A 138 6.35 22.76 -6.29
C VAL A 138 7.51 23.13 -7.23
N TYR A 139 7.26 23.39 -8.51
CA TYR A 139 8.32 23.80 -9.44
C TYR A 139 8.97 25.13 -9.04
N ASN A 140 8.19 26.11 -8.57
CA ASN A 140 8.72 27.40 -8.12
C ASN A 140 9.58 27.30 -6.85
N SER A 141 9.42 26.25 -6.04
CA SER A 141 10.33 25.96 -4.91
C SER A 141 11.69 25.42 -5.36
N GLY A 142 11.89 25.16 -6.65
CA GLY A 142 13.06 24.43 -7.16
C GLY A 142 12.92 22.91 -7.09
N GLY A 143 11.75 22.43 -6.70
CA GLY A 143 11.45 20.99 -6.56
C GLY A 143 10.91 20.35 -7.83
N ASP A 144 10.42 19.12 -7.70
CA ASP A 144 9.94 18.32 -8.83
C ASP A 144 9.03 17.16 -8.38
N PHE A 145 8.48 16.43 -9.35
CA PHE A 145 7.59 15.29 -9.16
C PHE A 145 8.21 13.98 -9.64
N ALA A 146 8.17 12.95 -8.81
CA ALA A 146 8.35 11.56 -9.18
C ALA A 146 6.97 10.93 -9.40
N LEU A 147 6.54 10.84 -10.67
CA LEU A 147 5.21 10.36 -11.01
C LEU A 147 5.15 8.83 -11.00
N ARG A 148 4.02 8.30 -10.54
CA ARG A 148 3.80 6.87 -10.35
C ARG A 148 3.66 6.09 -11.66
N GLY A 149 3.09 6.70 -12.70
CA GLY A 149 2.84 6.04 -13.97
C GLY A 149 2.38 6.98 -15.08
N TYR A 150 2.05 6.39 -16.21
CA TYR A 150 1.75 7.14 -17.43
C TYR A 150 0.38 7.82 -17.43
N PHE A 151 -0.60 7.28 -16.71
CA PHE A 151 -1.91 7.94 -16.56
C PHE A 151 -1.77 9.27 -15.81
N THR A 152 -1.00 9.26 -14.73
CA THR A 152 -0.66 10.48 -13.99
C THR A 152 0.10 11.48 -14.88
N ALA A 153 1.04 11.02 -15.68
CA ALA A 153 1.77 11.87 -16.61
C ALA A 153 0.84 12.52 -17.65
N GLU A 154 -0.14 11.78 -18.16
CA GLU A 154 -1.13 12.32 -19.10
C GLU A 154 -1.99 13.42 -18.46
N PHE A 155 -2.41 13.26 -17.20
CA PHE A 155 -3.09 14.32 -16.46
C PHE A 155 -2.24 15.60 -16.37
N PHE A 156 -0.94 15.47 -16.06
CA PHE A 156 -0.04 16.62 -16.01
C PHE A 156 0.11 17.30 -17.38
N LYS A 157 0.23 16.53 -18.47
CA LYS A 157 0.29 17.06 -19.85
C LYS A 157 -0.97 17.86 -20.21
N ARG A 158 -2.17 17.34 -19.86
CA ARG A 158 -3.44 18.06 -20.06
C ARG A 158 -3.51 19.37 -19.27
N LEU A 159 -2.76 19.47 -18.17
CA LEU A 159 -2.60 20.70 -17.42
C LEU A 159 -1.51 21.64 -17.99
N GLY A 160 -0.79 21.24 -19.04
CA GLY A 160 0.24 22.04 -19.70
C GLY A 160 1.66 21.81 -19.20
N PHE A 161 1.93 20.75 -18.45
CA PHE A 161 3.27 20.37 -17.96
C PHE A 161 3.79 19.18 -18.76
N ASN A 162 4.94 19.33 -19.45
CA ASN A 162 5.47 18.32 -20.38
C ASN A 162 6.81 17.71 -19.95
N ASP A 163 7.61 18.41 -19.16
CA ASP A 163 8.86 17.86 -18.59
C ASP A 163 8.55 17.07 -17.33
N LEU A 164 8.41 15.75 -17.48
CA LEU A 164 7.85 14.88 -16.45
C LEU A 164 8.77 13.70 -16.16
N ASN A 165 8.94 13.37 -14.87
CA ASN A 165 9.69 12.21 -14.42
C ASN A 165 8.73 11.09 -14.03
N VAL A 166 8.50 10.13 -14.93
CA VAL A 166 7.69 8.94 -14.67
C VAL A 166 8.62 7.84 -14.22
N VAL A 167 8.74 7.66 -12.92
CA VAL A 167 9.74 6.77 -12.29
C VAL A 167 9.13 5.71 -11.35
N GLY A 168 7.82 5.70 -11.21
CA GLY A 168 7.11 4.69 -10.44
C GLY A 168 6.98 4.99 -8.95
N CYS A 169 6.80 3.94 -8.17
CA CYS A 169 6.61 3.99 -6.72
C CYS A 169 7.78 3.31 -6.01
N PRO A 170 8.41 3.95 -5.02
CA PRO A 170 9.55 3.39 -4.28
C PRO A 170 9.25 2.08 -3.55
N SER A 171 7.98 1.76 -3.33
CA SER A 171 7.60 0.54 -2.61
C SER A 171 8.23 -0.74 -3.16
N ILE A 172 8.55 -0.81 -4.46
CA ILE A 172 9.09 -2.01 -5.10
C ILE A 172 10.62 -2.01 -5.17
N PHE A 173 11.28 -0.88 -4.92
CA PHE A 173 12.74 -0.74 -5.10
C PHE A 173 13.56 -1.02 -3.83
N GLN A 174 12.92 -1.14 -2.68
CA GLN A 174 13.60 -1.26 -1.38
C GLN A 174 14.45 -2.53 -1.18
N CYS A 175 14.34 -3.51 -2.08
CA CYS A 175 15.25 -4.67 -2.13
C CYS A 175 16.36 -4.51 -3.18
N GLY A 176 16.53 -3.30 -3.71
CA GLY A 176 17.55 -3.00 -4.74
C GLY A 176 17.20 -3.52 -6.13
N PRO A 177 18.19 -3.50 -7.05
CA PRO A 177 17.98 -3.74 -8.47
C PRO A 177 17.80 -5.22 -8.87
N SER A 178 18.01 -6.16 -7.95
CA SER A 178 18.20 -7.58 -8.28
C SER A 178 16.92 -8.42 -8.11
N ILE A 179 15.73 -7.81 -8.10
CA ILE A 179 14.49 -8.56 -8.01
C ILE A 179 14.26 -9.36 -9.28
N LYS A 180 14.05 -10.68 -9.10
CA LYS A 180 13.72 -11.59 -10.19
C LYS A 180 12.61 -12.54 -9.75
N ILE A 181 11.56 -12.60 -10.54
CA ILE A 181 10.42 -13.49 -10.28
C ILE A 181 10.57 -14.75 -11.14
N THR A 182 10.58 -15.89 -10.44
CA THR A 182 10.59 -17.21 -11.08
C THR A 182 9.32 -17.96 -10.68
N LYS A 183 8.48 -18.24 -11.67
CA LYS A 183 7.27 -19.03 -11.46
C LYS A 183 7.65 -20.51 -11.24
N LYS A 184 7.20 -21.09 -10.14
CA LYS A 184 7.38 -22.52 -9.87
C LYS A 184 6.35 -23.34 -10.63
N ASP A 185 6.71 -24.53 -11.08
CA ASP A 185 5.72 -25.49 -11.56
C ASP A 185 5.09 -26.20 -10.36
N VAL A 186 3.84 -25.83 -10.04
CA VAL A 186 3.13 -26.31 -8.86
C VAL A 186 1.94 -27.12 -9.30
N LEU A 187 1.75 -28.31 -8.70
CA LEU A 187 0.54 -29.11 -8.90
C LEU A 187 -0.65 -28.44 -8.21
N PHE A 188 -1.85 -28.65 -8.74
CA PHE A 188 -3.06 -28.07 -8.17
C PHE A 188 -3.25 -28.35 -6.68
N LYS A 189 -2.95 -29.58 -6.24
CA LYS A 189 -3.06 -30.00 -4.82
C LYS A 189 -2.15 -29.21 -3.86
N ASP A 190 -1.05 -28.66 -4.39
CA ASP A 190 -0.02 -27.90 -3.65
C ASP A 190 -0.10 -26.40 -3.91
N PHE A 191 -1.03 -25.97 -4.77
CA PHE A 191 -1.23 -24.57 -5.13
C PHE A 191 -1.79 -23.78 -3.95
N LYS A 192 -0.99 -22.89 -3.38
CA LYS A 192 -1.33 -22.05 -2.23
C LYS A 192 -1.25 -20.57 -2.58
N VAL A 193 -2.33 -19.86 -2.33
CA VAL A 193 -2.51 -18.46 -2.77
C VAL A 193 -2.52 -17.51 -1.57
N ALA A 194 -1.71 -16.45 -1.65
CA ALA A 194 -1.89 -15.25 -0.83
C ALA A 194 -2.96 -14.37 -1.47
N VAL A 195 -4.07 -14.17 -0.79
CA VAL A 195 -5.21 -13.40 -1.32
C VAL A 195 -5.30 -12.07 -0.58
N ASN A 196 -5.59 -10.99 -1.30
CA ASN A 196 -5.74 -9.66 -0.70
C ASN A 196 -6.88 -8.86 -1.35
N GLY A 197 -7.41 -7.87 -0.61
CA GLY A 197 -8.34 -6.88 -1.13
C GLY A 197 -9.81 -7.23 -0.97
N LYS A 198 -10.63 -6.93 -1.99
CA LYS A 198 -12.09 -6.98 -1.90
C LYS A 198 -12.62 -8.40 -1.66
N ALA A 199 -13.63 -8.50 -0.78
CA ALA A 199 -14.21 -9.77 -0.36
C ALA A 199 -14.84 -10.56 -1.52
N GLU A 200 -15.47 -9.88 -2.46
CA GLU A 200 -16.09 -10.52 -3.64
C GLU A 200 -15.08 -11.23 -4.54
N ILE A 201 -13.82 -10.79 -4.53
CA ILE A 201 -12.71 -11.46 -5.22
C ILE A 201 -12.06 -12.51 -4.33
N ALA A 202 -11.87 -12.19 -3.04
CA ALA A 202 -11.12 -13.02 -2.14
C ALA A 202 -11.88 -14.29 -1.70
N LEU A 203 -13.18 -14.19 -1.42
CA LEU A 203 -13.98 -15.29 -0.87
C LEU A 203 -14.04 -16.53 -1.77
N PRO A 204 -14.30 -16.42 -3.10
CA PRO A 204 -14.28 -17.57 -3.99
C PRO A 204 -12.92 -18.28 -3.97
N VAL A 205 -11.81 -17.51 -4.00
CA VAL A 205 -10.45 -18.05 -3.95
C VAL A 205 -10.19 -18.76 -2.62
N LEU A 206 -10.61 -18.15 -1.51
CA LEU A 206 -10.46 -18.73 -0.18
C LEU A 206 -11.28 -20.01 0.01
N LYS A 207 -12.38 -20.17 -0.71
CA LYS A 207 -13.22 -21.37 -0.67
C LYS A 207 -12.67 -22.50 -1.54
N GLU A 208 -12.13 -22.17 -2.72
CA GLU A 208 -11.68 -23.16 -3.70
C GLU A 208 -10.24 -23.65 -3.44
N TYR A 209 -9.36 -22.78 -2.94
CA TYR A 209 -7.92 -23.09 -2.84
C TYR A 209 -7.41 -23.12 -1.41
N LYS A 210 -6.29 -23.83 -1.22
CA LYS A 210 -5.44 -23.61 -0.04
C LYS A 210 -4.92 -22.18 -0.13
N SER A 211 -5.43 -21.29 0.72
CA SER A 211 -5.15 -19.86 0.61
C SER A 211 -5.17 -19.18 1.97
N ILE A 212 -4.44 -18.08 2.04
CA ILE A 212 -4.35 -17.23 3.22
C ILE A 212 -4.75 -15.82 2.79
N PHE A 213 -5.61 -15.20 3.57
CA PHE A 213 -6.00 -13.81 3.37
C PHE A 213 -5.05 -12.86 4.08
N TYR A 214 -4.41 -11.98 3.34
CA TYR A 214 -3.54 -10.93 3.84
C TYR A 214 -4.30 -9.61 3.87
N ASP A 215 -4.83 -9.27 5.05
CA ASP A 215 -5.57 -8.02 5.22
C ASP A 215 -4.64 -6.82 5.41
N GLN A 216 -5.06 -5.70 4.88
CA GLN A 216 -4.33 -4.44 4.98
C GLN A 216 -5.15 -3.33 5.66
N GLU A 217 -6.46 -3.47 5.76
CA GLU A 217 -7.34 -2.38 6.17
C GLU A 217 -8.50 -2.82 7.06
N GLN A 218 -9.43 -3.58 6.47
CA GLN A 218 -10.78 -3.69 7.00
C GLN A 218 -10.91 -4.61 8.20
N LEU A 219 -10.23 -5.72 8.15
CA LEU A 219 -10.35 -6.74 9.19
C LEU A 219 -9.41 -6.45 10.37
N PHE A 220 -8.36 -5.66 10.12
CA PHE A 220 -7.47 -5.18 11.15
C PHE A 220 -8.22 -4.43 12.24
N ASN A 221 -9.19 -3.58 11.92
CA ASN A 221 -9.99 -2.87 12.91
C ASN A 221 -10.77 -3.80 13.84
N ILE A 222 -11.27 -4.91 13.32
CA ILE A 222 -11.99 -5.90 14.15
C ILE A 222 -11.03 -6.51 15.17
N LEU A 223 -9.81 -6.84 14.76
CA LEU A 223 -8.78 -7.36 15.65
C LEU A 223 -8.19 -6.28 16.54
N TYR A 224 -7.98 -5.09 16.03
CA TYR A 224 -7.53 -3.92 16.79
C TYR A 224 -8.51 -3.60 17.94
N ASN A 225 -9.80 -3.49 17.65
CA ASN A 225 -10.80 -3.32 18.68
C ASN A 225 -10.82 -4.47 19.69
N ASN A 226 -10.43 -5.66 19.27
CA ASN A 226 -10.31 -6.83 20.15
C ASN A 226 -9.06 -6.78 21.04
N ILE A 227 -7.99 -6.10 20.61
CA ILE A 227 -6.76 -5.93 21.38
C ILE A 227 -6.96 -4.89 22.49
N PHE A 228 -7.71 -3.83 22.21
CA PHE A 228 -7.82 -2.65 23.09
C PHE A 228 -9.06 -2.63 23.98
N TYR A 229 -10.16 -3.27 23.56
CA TYR A 229 -11.40 -3.32 24.32
C TYR A 229 -11.58 -4.72 24.93
N SER A 230 -11.23 -4.84 26.19
CA SER A 230 -11.13 -6.12 26.93
C SER A 230 -12.47 -6.82 27.22
N SER A 231 -13.62 -6.19 26.99
CA SER A 231 -14.90 -6.85 27.20
C SER A 231 -15.35 -7.63 25.96
N VAL A 232 -15.26 -8.95 26.05
CA VAL A 232 -15.69 -9.90 25.01
C VAL A 232 -17.15 -9.67 24.59
N ASN A 233 -18.01 -9.17 25.47
CA ASN A 233 -19.44 -9.05 25.22
C ASN A 233 -19.89 -7.72 24.60
N ALA A 234 -19.26 -6.60 24.92
CA ALA A 234 -19.71 -5.29 24.44
C ALA A 234 -19.43 -5.01 22.95
N GLY A 235 -18.48 -5.73 22.36
CA GLY A 235 -18.08 -5.54 20.96
C GLY A 235 -18.73 -6.49 19.95
N ILE A 236 -19.47 -7.52 20.37
CA ILE A 236 -19.96 -8.57 19.46
C ILE A 236 -20.94 -8.02 18.42
N LYS A 237 -21.90 -7.19 18.83
CA LYS A 237 -22.88 -6.60 17.90
C LYS A 237 -22.22 -5.69 16.86
N GLY A 238 -21.31 -4.82 17.31
CA GLY A 238 -20.52 -3.96 16.42
C GLY A 238 -19.65 -4.77 15.47
N ASN A 239 -18.99 -5.82 15.96
CA ASN A 239 -18.16 -6.70 15.14
C ASN A 239 -18.96 -7.47 14.08
N ILE A 240 -20.19 -7.88 14.36
CA ILE A 240 -21.05 -8.57 13.40
C ILE A 240 -21.49 -7.60 12.29
N GLN A 241 -21.84 -6.37 12.64
CA GLN A 241 -22.19 -5.35 11.65
C GLN A 241 -20.99 -5.03 10.75
N TRP A 242 -19.81 -4.94 11.32
CA TRP A 242 -18.55 -4.77 10.59
C TRP A 242 -18.24 -5.94 9.66
N LEU A 243 -18.42 -7.17 10.11
CA LEU A 243 -18.24 -8.37 9.28
C LEU A 243 -19.16 -8.37 8.06
N LYS A 244 -20.39 -7.87 8.21
CA LYS A 244 -21.32 -7.70 7.09
C LYS A 244 -20.83 -6.61 6.13
N SER A 245 -20.47 -5.45 6.65
CA SER A 245 -20.00 -4.33 5.82
C SER A 245 -18.68 -4.62 5.10
N SER A 246 -17.83 -5.49 5.66
CA SER A 246 -16.58 -5.93 5.04
C SER A 246 -16.79 -6.87 3.83
N GLY A 247 -18.00 -7.39 3.64
CA GLY A 247 -18.31 -8.42 2.64
C GLY A 247 -17.88 -9.84 3.00
N PHE A 248 -17.07 -10.03 4.07
CA PHE A 248 -16.63 -11.35 4.50
C PHE A 248 -17.69 -12.11 5.30
N GLY A 249 -18.59 -11.39 5.95
CA GLY A 249 -19.63 -12.00 6.79
C GLY A 249 -19.04 -12.95 7.82
N PHE A 250 -19.76 -14.05 8.09
CA PHE A 250 -19.30 -15.06 9.07
C PHE A 250 -18.09 -15.88 8.61
N TYR A 251 -17.73 -15.83 7.31
CA TYR A 251 -16.55 -16.55 6.81
C TYR A 251 -15.25 -16.06 7.45
N PHE A 252 -15.21 -14.80 7.87
CA PHE A 252 -14.08 -14.25 8.62
C PHE A 252 -13.74 -15.05 9.89
N ASN A 253 -14.76 -15.52 10.61
CA ASN A 253 -14.54 -16.35 11.80
C ASN A 253 -13.87 -17.70 11.45
N ASP A 254 -14.25 -18.28 10.31
CA ASP A 254 -13.64 -19.51 9.83
C ASP A 254 -12.18 -19.27 9.42
N LEU A 255 -11.86 -18.13 8.82
CA LEU A 255 -10.46 -17.75 8.53
C LEU A 255 -9.61 -17.64 9.79
N ILE A 256 -10.15 -17.03 10.85
CA ILE A 256 -9.45 -16.90 12.14
C ILE A 256 -9.27 -18.29 12.81
N LEU A 257 -10.34 -19.08 12.86
CA LEU A 257 -10.33 -20.39 13.53
C LEU A 257 -9.39 -21.38 12.85
N ASN A 258 -9.28 -21.29 11.51
CA ASN A 258 -8.43 -22.16 10.70
C ASN A 258 -7.05 -21.56 10.40
N ASP A 259 -6.69 -20.46 11.08
CA ASP A 259 -5.41 -19.77 10.91
C ASP A 259 -5.11 -19.34 9.46
N ARG A 260 -6.13 -18.90 8.72
CA ARG A 260 -6.07 -18.53 7.30
C ARG A 260 -6.13 -17.03 7.06
N ILE A 261 -5.83 -16.21 8.06
CA ILE A 261 -5.76 -14.75 7.95
C ILE A 261 -4.45 -14.24 8.52
N ARG A 262 -3.86 -13.25 7.85
CA ARG A 262 -2.68 -12.52 8.31
C ARG A 262 -2.98 -11.03 8.37
N LEU A 263 -2.62 -10.44 9.49
CA LEU A 263 -2.77 -9.02 9.80
C LEU A 263 -1.41 -8.50 10.22
N LEU A 264 -0.61 -8.15 9.25
CA LEU A 264 0.80 -7.87 9.43
C LEU A 264 1.03 -6.36 9.26
N ALA A 265 1.44 -5.70 10.33
CA ALA A 265 1.75 -4.27 10.35
C ALA A 265 3.22 -4.01 10.04
N ASP A 266 4.05 -5.03 10.04
CA ASP A 266 5.48 -4.93 9.73
C ASP A 266 5.82 -5.63 8.42
N MET A 267 6.71 -5.01 7.66
CA MET A 267 7.13 -5.51 6.33
C MET A 267 7.93 -6.81 6.43
N TRP A 268 8.76 -6.93 7.46
CA TRP A 268 9.56 -8.13 7.67
C TRP A 268 8.68 -9.33 8.01
N ASP A 269 7.71 -9.15 8.93
CA ASP A 269 6.76 -10.19 9.28
C ASP A 269 5.93 -10.64 8.06
N TRP A 270 5.60 -9.68 7.19
CA TRP A 270 4.85 -9.96 5.97
C TRP A 270 5.67 -10.79 4.99
N GLN A 271 6.91 -10.37 4.71
CA GLN A 271 7.82 -11.12 3.84
C GLN A 271 8.09 -12.52 4.40
N HIS A 272 8.37 -12.59 5.71
CA HIS A 272 8.62 -13.85 6.40
C HIS A 272 7.42 -14.81 6.31
N SER A 273 6.20 -14.31 6.54
CA SER A 273 4.98 -15.09 6.38
C SER A 273 4.82 -15.62 4.95
N LEU A 274 4.95 -14.76 3.95
CA LEU A 274 4.83 -15.16 2.54
C LEU A 274 5.83 -16.25 2.15
N GLN A 275 7.09 -16.13 2.59
CA GLN A 275 8.16 -17.07 2.27
C GLN A 275 8.02 -18.41 2.99
N ASN A 276 7.62 -18.41 4.28
CA ASN A 276 7.62 -19.62 5.12
C ASN A 276 6.30 -20.37 5.12
N GLU A 277 5.21 -19.77 4.68
CA GLU A 277 3.91 -20.45 4.65
C GLU A 277 3.64 -21.23 3.36
N GLY A 278 4.65 -21.36 2.49
CA GLY A 278 4.53 -22.13 1.24
C GLY A 278 3.60 -21.50 0.22
N VAL A 279 3.41 -20.17 0.27
CA VAL A 279 2.68 -19.44 -0.75
C VAL A 279 3.46 -19.47 -2.06
N CYS A 280 2.79 -19.77 -3.15
CA CYS A 280 3.40 -19.82 -4.48
C CYS A 280 2.85 -18.77 -5.44
N PHE A 281 1.79 -18.05 -5.05
CA PHE A 281 1.11 -17.06 -5.87
C PHE A 281 0.42 -16.01 -5.00
N SER A 282 0.46 -14.74 -5.41
CA SER A 282 -0.33 -13.66 -4.84
C SER A 282 -1.39 -13.19 -5.82
N PHE A 283 -2.62 -12.98 -5.31
CA PHE A 283 -3.75 -12.58 -6.13
C PHE A 283 -4.66 -11.61 -5.37
N GLY A 284 -5.04 -10.51 -5.99
CA GLY A 284 -6.01 -9.61 -5.39
C GLY A 284 -5.93 -8.16 -5.85
N THR A 285 -6.75 -7.32 -5.22
CA THR A 285 -7.00 -5.94 -5.63
C THR A 285 -6.10 -4.91 -4.94
N ARG A 286 -5.27 -5.32 -3.96
CA ARG A 286 -4.38 -4.42 -3.23
C ARG A 286 -2.98 -4.43 -3.82
N ILE A 287 -2.61 -3.31 -4.45
CA ILE A 287 -1.31 -3.19 -5.14
C ILE A 287 -0.13 -3.51 -4.21
N HIS A 288 -0.08 -2.93 -3.00
CA HIS A 288 1.04 -3.14 -2.08
C HIS A 288 1.10 -4.56 -1.51
N GLY A 289 -0.04 -5.25 -1.37
CA GLY A 289 -0.06 -6.68 -0.99
C GLY A 289 0.59 -7.55 -2.06
N ASN A 290 0.34 -7.25 -3.33
CA ASN A 290 0.98 -7.94 -4.46
C ASN A 290 2.45 -7.53 -4.63
N VAL A 291 2.79 -6.25 -4.41
CA VAL A 291 4.19 -5.79 -4.41
C VAL A 291 4.98 -6.51 -3.31
N MET A 292 4.40 -6.70 -2.12
CA MET A 292 5.06 -7.44 -1.05
C MET A 292 5.37 -8.89 -1.43
N ALA A 293 4.47 -9.55 -2.16
CA ALA A 293 4.73 -10.89 -2.71
C ALA A 293 5.90 -10.87 -3.72
N ILE A 294 5.94 -9.87 -4.60
CA ILE A 294 7.05 -9.68 -5.56
C ILE A 294 8.38 -9.47 -4.83
N LEU A 295 8.41 -8.62 -3.79
CA LEU A 295 9.60 -8.42 -2.94
C LEU A 295 10.03 -9.71 -2.22
N SER A 296 9.10 -10.64 -2.03
CA SER A 296 9.34 -11.97 -1.45
C SER A 296 9.73 -13.02 -2.49
N GLY A 297 9.88 -12.66 -3.77
CA GLY A 297 10.20 -13.57 -4.87
C GLY A 297 9.00 -14.39 -5.36
N ILE A 298 7.77 -14.03 -4.97
CA ILE A 298 6.54 -14.75 -5.30
C ILE A 298 5.82 -14.04 -6.45
N PRO A 299 5.45 -14.75 -7.53
CA PRO A 299 4.67 -14.17 -8.62
C PRO A 299 3.31 -13.68 -8.15
N ALA A 300 2.88 -12.54 -8.64
CA ALA A 300 1.58 -11.93 -8.36
C ALA A 300 0.77 -11.69 -9.63
N LEU A 301 -0.55 -11.70 -9.53
CA LEU A 301 -1.46 -11.17 -10.53
C LEU A 301 -2.34 -10.10 -9.88
N ILE A 302 -2.24 -8.89 -10.39
CA ILE A 302 -2.94 -7.74 -9.85
C ILE A 302 -4.31 -7.63 -10.50
N VAL A 303 -5.36 -7.48 -9.70
CA VAL A 303 -6.72 -7.19 -10.18
C VAL A 303 -6.93 -5.68 -10.19
N ASN A 304 -7.11 -5.10 -11.37
CA ASN A 304 -7.27 -3.68 -11.59
C ASN A 304 -8.64 -3.19 -11.13
N VAL A 305 -8.70 -2.49 -10.01
CA VAL A 305 -9.95 -1.91 -9.46
C VAL A 305 -10.11 -0.43 -9.77
N ASP A 306 -9.04 0.24 -10.13
CA ASP A 306 -8.97 1.64 -10.51
C ASP A 306 -7.66 1.94 -11.25
N MET A 307 -7.55 3.14 -11.80
CA MET A 307 -6.37 3.56 -12.57
C MET A 307 -5.08 3.63 -11.75
N ARG A 308 -5.14 3.85 -10.42
CA ARG A 308 -3.95 3.85 -9.57
C ARG A 308 -3.28 2.49 -9.50
N VAL A 309 -4.10 1.44 -9.42
CA VAL A 309 -3.62 0.06 -9.39
C VAL A 309 -3.11 -0.34 -10.77
N LYS A 310 -3.89 -0.01 -11.81
CA LYS A 310 -3.59 -0.31 -13.20
C LYS A 310 -2.29 0.36 -13.67
N GLU A 311 -2.14 1.67 -13.49
CA GLU A 311 -0.94 2.39 -13.95
C GLU A 311 0.35 1.88 -13.30
N MET A 312 0.30 1.49 -12.00
CA MET A 312 1.46 0.89 -11.35
C MET A 312 1.79 -0.49 -11.90
N ALA A 313 0.79 -1.33 -12.11
CA ALA A 313 1.00 -2.65 -12.68
C ALA A 313 1.59 -2.56 -14.09
N GLU A 314 1.05 -1.69 -14.93
CA GLU A 314 1.51 -1.44 -16.29
C GLU A 314 2.92 -0.81 -16.32
N PHE A 315 3.18 0.18 -15.47
CA PHE A 315 4.51 0.81 -15.41
C PHE A 315 5.62 -0.20 -15.11
N TYR A 316 5.37 -1.16 -14.20
CA TYR A 316 6.36 -2.17 -13.84
C TYR A 316 6.30 -3.44 -14.70
N ASP A 317 5.43 -3.50 -15.69
CA ASP A 317 5.17 -4.72 -16.47
C ASP A 317 4.79 -5.92 -15.56
N ILE A 318 4.08 -5.66 -14.45
CA ILE A 318 3.53 -6.70 -13.57
C ILE A 318 2.26 -7.27 -14.22
N PRO A 319 2.11 -8.60 -14.33
CA PRO A 319 0.87 -9.19 -14.82
C PRO A 319 -0.35 -8.67 -14.07
N ASN A 320 -1.34 -8.23 -14.83
CA ASN A 320 -2.57 -7.67 -14.28
C ASN A 320 -3.79 -8.07 -15.11
N ILE A 321 -4.98 -7.95 -14.53
CA ILE A 321 -6.25 -8.35 -15.15
C ILE A 321 -7.34 -7.38 -14.70
N GLU A 322 -8.30 -7.10 -15.58
CA GLU A 322 -9.42 -6.23 -15.26
C GLU A 322 -10.34 -6.87 -14.20
N TYR A 323 -10.85 -6.04 -13.31
CA TYR A 323 -11.76 -6.46 -12.23
C TYR A 323 -13.00 -7.18 -12.77
N SER A 324 -13.61 -6.65 -13.85
CA SER A 324 -14.78 -7.24 -14.51
C SER A 324 -14.50 -8.64 -15.04
N ASP A 325 -13.32 -8.87 -15.63
CA ASP A 325 -12.95 -10.17 -16.18
C ASP A 325 -12.82 -11.21 -15.07
N VAL A 326 -12.30 -10.79 -13.92
CA VAL A 326 -12.21 -11.70 -12.76
C VAL A 326 -13.59 -12.04 -12.22
N VAL A 327 -14.44 -11.03 -11.95
CA VAL A 327 -15.79 -11.24 -11.40
C VAL A 327 -16.62 -12.15 -12.28
N ASN A 328 -16.56 -11.95 -13.60
CA ASN A 328 -17.34 -12.72 -14.56
C ASN A 328 -16.88 -14.19 -14.69
N ASN A 329 -15.68 -14.53 -14.22
CA ASN A 329 -15.11 -15.87 -14.38
C ASN A 329 -14.81 -16.60 -13.06
N LEU A 330 -15.05 -15.98 -11.89
CA LEU A 330 -14.71 -16.57 -10.59
C LEU A 330 -15.39 -17.93 -10.31
N ASP A 331 -16.58 -18.16 -10.87
CA ASP A 331 -17.31 -19.42 -10.74
C ASP A 331 -16.75 -20.54 -11.65
N THR A 332 -15.83 -20.21 -12.56
CA THR A 332 -15.19 -21.19 -13.43
C THR A 332 -14.19 -22.02 -12.63
N LYS A 333 -14.41 -23.33 -12.59
CA LYS A 333 -13.54 -24.26 -11.88
C LYS A 333 -12.06 -24.10 -12.25
N ASN A 334 -11.23 -24.00 -11.23
CA ASN A 334 -9.78 -23.85 -11.34
C ASN A 334 -9.35 -22.57 -12.08
N TYR A 335 -10.18 -21.52 -12.11
CA TYR A 335 -9.91 -20.30 -12.85
C TYR A 335 -8.59 -19.65 -12.44
N ILE A 336 -8.39 -19.44 -11.15
CA ILE A 336 -7.19 -18.79 -10.59
C ILE A 336 -5.92 -19.61 -10.87
N TYR A 337 -6.03 -20.93 -10.79
CA TYR A 337 -4.90 -21.81 -11.13
C TYR A 337 -4.56 -21.75 -12.62
N LYS A 338 -5.57 -21.66 -13.51
CA LYS A 338 -5.36 -21.46 -14.96
C LYS A 338 -4.67 -20.11 -15.23
N LEU A 339 -5.06 -19.04 -14.53
CA LEU A 339 -4.37 -17.75 -14.62
C LEU A 339 -2.91 -17.86 -14.18
N TYR A 340 -2.66 -18.51 -13.04
CA TYR A 340 -1.28 -18.77 -12.58
C TYR A 340 -0.44 -19.51 -13.63
N LYS A 341 -0.99 -20.54 -14.26
CA LYS A 341 -0.25 -21.31 -15.31
C LYS A 341 0.13 -20.43 -16.52
N LYS A 342 -0.68 -19.44 -16.85
CA LYS A 342 -0.46 -18.51 -17.97
C LYS A 342 0.45 -17.33 -17.62
N LEU A 343 0.79 -17.10 -16.34
CA LEU A 343 1.60 -15.95 -15.93
C LEU A 343 2.97 -15.97 -16.61
N ASP A 344 3.33 -14.81 -17.13
CA ASP A 344 4.65 -14.53 -17.68
C ASP A 344 5.28 -13.30 -17.01
N TYR A 345 6.46 -13.46 -16.46
CA TYR A 345 7.26 -12.43 -15.82
C TYR A 345 8.51 -12.04 -16.65
N THR A 346 8.61 -12.49 -17.89
CA THR A 346 9.76 -12.25 -18.75
C THR A 346 10.02 -10.75 -18.93
N THR A 347 8.99 -9.97 -19.24
CA THR A 347 9.11 -8.52 -19.45
C THR A 347 9.46 -7.79 -18.15
N PHE A 348 8.79 -8.10 -17.04
CA PHE A 348 9.13 -7.58 -15.73
C PHE A 348 10.61 -7.81 -15.40
N ASN A 349 11.07 -9.06 -15.46
CA ASN A 349 12.44 -9.44 -15.13
C ASN A 349 13.48 -8.76 -16.04
N LYS A 350 13.15 -8.53 -17.31
CA LYS A 350 14.04 -7.86 -18.29
C LYS A 350 14.14 -6.36 -18.00
N LYS A 351 13.03 -5.71 -17.65
CA LYS A 351 12.96 -4.25 -17.55
C LYS A 351 13.09 -3.70 -16.11
N PHE A 352 13.07 -4.57 -15.10
CA PHE A 352 13.07 -4.10 -13.70
C PHE A 352 14.30 -3.24 -13.37
N LEU A 353 15.47 -3.65 -13.83
CA LEU A 353 16.72 -2.89 -13.63
C LEU A 353 16.66 -1.50 -14.29
N GLU A 354 16.06 -1.38 -15.47
CA GLU A 354 15.86 -0.09 -16.16
C GLU A 354 14.95 0.84 -15.31
N LYS A 355 13.85 0.31 -14.79
CA LYS A 355 12.93 1.07 -13.93
C LYS A 355 13.60 1.51 -12.61
N TYR A 356 14.35 0.62 -11.99
CA TYR A 356 15.15 0.94 -10.81
C TYR A 356 16.16 2.05 -11.10
N ASN A 357 16.91 1.95 -12.20
CA ASN A 357 17.88 2.95 -12.59
C ASN A 357 17.22 4.30 -12.86
N ALA A 358 16.07 4.33 -13.55
CA ALA A 358 15.33 5.58 -13.81
C ALA A 358 14.95 6.29 -12.52
N PHE A 359 14.49 5.55 -11.50
CA PHE A 359 14.20 6.11 -10.19
C PHE A 359 15.46 6.59 -9.46
N ASN A 360 16.52 5.79 -9.45
CA ASN A 360 17.81 6.16 -8.87
C ASN A 360 18.38 7.42 -9.52
N ASP A 361 18.36 7.50 -10.86
CA ASP A 361 18.87 8.64 -11.62
C ASP A 361 18.09 9.92 -11.31
N PHE A 362 16.77 9.83 -11.18
CA PHE A 362 15.94 10.95 -10.71
C PHE A 362 16.41 11.43 -9.33
N MET A 363 16.56 10.54 -8.36
CA MET A 363 16.95 10.89 -7.00
C MET A 363 18.35 11.48 -6.93
N VAL A 364 19.28 10.95 -7.74
CA VAL A 364 20.66 11.47 -7.84
C VAL A 364 20.69 12.83 -8.57
N LYS A 365 20.04 12.96 -9.71
CA LYS A 365 19.98 14.21 -10.49
C LYS A 365 19.38 15.37 -9.70
N LYS A 366 18.42 15.06 -8.81
CA LYS A 366 17.80 16.06 -7.93
C LYS A 366 18.59 16.32 -6.65
N GLY A 367 19.76 15.70 -6.48
CA GLY A 367 20.62 15.90 -5.32
C GLY A 367 20.05 15.36 -4.00
N ILE A 368 19.06 14.48 -4.07
CA ILE A 368 18.41 13.90 -2.89
C ILE A 368 19.32 12.82 -2.27
N VAL A 369 19.96 12.01 -3.11
CA VAL A 369 20.93 11.00 -2.69
C VAL A 369 22.09 10.97 -3.69
N LYS A 370 23.26 10.44 -3.29
CA LYS A 370 24.30 10.06 -4.25
C LYS A 370 24.02 8.72 -4.93
N LYS A 371 23.32 7.83 -4.21
CA LYS A 371 22.84 6.53 -4.66
C LYS A 371 21.79 6.04 -3.72
N LEU A 372 20.76 5.33 -4.23
CA LEU A 372 19.74 4.71 -3.37
C LEU A 372 20.37 3.69 -2.42
N ASN A 373 19.86 3.69 -1.18
CA ASN A 373 20.21 2.66 -0.23
C ASN A 373 19.48 1.36 -0.59
N THR A 374 20.24 0.31 -0.87
CA THR A 374 19.70 -1.03 -1.20
C THR A 374 19.65 -1.95 0.03
N ASN A 375 20.19 -1.49 1.14
CA ASN A 375 20.26 -2.26 2.38
C ASN A 375 19.13 -1.83 3.29
N ASN A 376 17.90 -2.34 3.04
CA ASN A 376 16.74 -1.97 3.82
C ASN A 376 16.80 -2.60 5.23
N PRO A 377 17.11 -1.82 6.30
CA PRO A 377 17.23 -2.36 7.65
C PRO A 377 15.89 -2.84 8.22
N TYR A 378 14.77 -2.44 7.61
CA TYR A 378 13.42 -2.84 8.03
C TYR A 378 13.00 -4.21 7.54
N LEU A 379 13.67 -4.75 6.50
CA LEU A 379 13.46 -6.12 6.03
C LEU A 379 14.26 -7.16 6.82
N ASN A 380 15.17 -6.73 7.69
CA ASN A 380 16.07 -7.59 8.47
C ASN A 380 15.75 -7.62 9.98
N CYS A 381 14.58 -7.17 10.41
CA CYS A 381 14.25 -7.08 11.83
C CYS A 381 13.36 -8.22 12.30
N SER A 382 13.91 -9.04 13.19
CA SER A 382 13.34 -10.28 13.72
C SER A 382 12.39 -10.14 14.91
N ASP A 383 12.09 -8.95 15.37
CA ASP A 383 11.21 -8.77 16.53
C ASP A 383 9.76 -8.82 16.12
N GLY A 384 9.26 -10.05 15.89
CA GLY A 384 7.87 -10.30 15.53
C GLY A 384 6.90 -9.54 16.42
N CYS A 385 6.36 -8.44 15.90
CA CYS A 385 5.41 -7.58 16.60
C CYS A 385 3.98 -8.13 16.58
N TYR A 386 3.79 -9.39 16.18
CA TYR A 386 2.46 -9.99 16.09
C TYR A 386 1.97 -10.39 17.50
N PRO A 387 0.96 -9.71 18.05
CA PRO A 387 0.55 -9.98 19.42
C PRO A 387 -0.18 -11.33 19.50
N LYS A 388 0.50 -12.36 19.98
CA LYS A 388 -0.10 -13.69 20.23
C LYS A 388 -1.40 -13.59 21.02
N SER A 389 -1.51 -12.64 21.96
CA SER A 389 -2.72 -12.38 22.73
C SER A 389 -3.90 -11.91 21.88
N ALA A 390 -3.67 -11.15 20.81
CA ALA A 390 -4.72 -10.71 19.91
C ALA A 390 -5.35 -11.87 19.14
N ILE A 391 -4.53 -12.82 18.69
CA ILE A 391 -5.02 -14.03 18.01
C ILE A 391 -5.86 -14.88 18.98
N VAL A 392 -5.39 -15.06 20.21
CA VAL A 392 -6.14 -15.83 21.22
C VAL A 392 -7.50 -15.18 21.48
N ASN A 393 -7.56 -13.86 21.65
CA ASN A 393 -8.81 -13.14 21.86
C ASN A 393 -9.72 -13.18 20.62
N ALA A 394 -9.15 -13.04 19.42
CA ALA A 394 -9.89 -13.17 18.18
C ALA A 394 -10.48 -14.57 18.00
N LYS A 395 -9.71 -15.63 18.30
CA LYS A 395 -10.20 -17.02 18.30
C LYS A 395 -11.33 -17.24 19.30
N LYS A 396 -11.21 -16.71 20.52
CA LYS A 396 -12.32 -16.78 21.53
C LYS A 396 -13.60 -16.13 21.02
N ARG A 397 -13.51 -14.95 20.41
CA ARG A 397 -14.68 -14.23 19.83
C ARG A 397 -15.25 -14.95 18.61
N ALA A 398 -14.41 -15.43 17.71
CA ALA A 398 -14.84 -16.21 16.56
C ALA A 398 -15.63 -17.45 16.97
N ASN A 399 -15.20 -18.16 18.03
CA ASN A 399 -15.92 -19.28 18.59
C ASN A 399 -17.28 -18.87 19.18
N LEU A 400 -17.36 -17.75 19.91
CA LEU A 400 -18.62 -17.24 20.43
C LEU A 400 -19.58 -16.85 19.30
N ILE A 401 -19.13 -16.14 18.29
CA ILE A 401 -19.92 -15.77 17.13
C ILE A 401 -20.41 -17.01 16.38
N LYS A 402 -19.54 -18.00 16.18
CA LYS A 402 -19.90 -19.29 15.53
C LYS A 402 -20.99 -20.01 16.33
N LYS A 403 -20.86 -20.07 17.66
CA LYS A 403 -21.85 -20.71 18.54
C LYS A 403 -23.22 -20.00 18.52
N HIS A 404 -23.23 -18.68 18.38
CA HIS A 404 -24.44 -17.86 18.44
C HIS A 404 -24.86 -17.28 17.08
N LYS A 405 -24.33 -17.81 15.97
CA LYS A 405 -24.57 -17.33 14.60
C LYS A 405 -26.05 -17.13 14.29
N THR A 406 -26.91 -18.11 14.66
CA THR A 406 -28.35 -18.04 14.40
C THR A 406 -29.01 -16.93 15.18
N MET A 407 -28.69 -16.77 16.46
CA MET A 407 -29.23 -15.70 17.33
C MET A 407 -28.83 -14.31 16.82
N TYR A 408 -27.55 -14.13 16.45
CA TYR A 408 -27.06 -12.85 15.97
C TYR A 408 -27.54 -12.50 14.56
N SER A 409 -27.77 -13.49 13.69
CA SER A 409 -28.38 -13.25 12.37
C SER A 409 -29.83 -12.79 12.46
N LEU A 410 -30.57 -13.19 13.51
CA LEU A 410 -31.91 -12.68 13.81
C LEU A 410 -31.87 -11.24 14.34
N LEU A 411 -30.93 -10.93 15.24
CA LEU A 411 -30.80 -9.56 15.82
C LEU A 411 -30.38 -8.50 14.76
N LEU A 412 -29.82 -8.91 13.64
CA LEU A 412 -29.40 -8.00 12.57
C LEU A 412 -30.46 -7.80 11.49
N LYS A 413 -31.60 -8.51 11.58
CA LYS A 413 -32.76 -8.31 10.70
C LYS A 413 -33.72 -7.23 11.24
N TYR A 414 -33.54 -6.82 12.48
CA TYR A 414 -34.24 -5.74 13.16
C TYR A 414 -33.23 -4.62 13.52
#